data_d8fd156bd007292025992c193927dd14
#
_entry.id   d8fd156bd007292025992c193927dd14
#
_cell.length_a   1.000
_cell.length_b   1.000
_cell.length_c   1.000
_cell.angle_alpha   90.00
_cell.angle_beta   90.00
_cell.angle_gamma   90.00
#
_symmetry.space_group_name_H-M   'P 1'
#
loop_
_entity.id
_entity.type
_entity.pdbx_description
1 polymer ?
#
loop_
_entity_poly.entity_id
_entity_poly.type
_entity_poly.pdbx_seq_one_letter_code
_entity_poly.pdbx_strand_id
1 'polypeptide(L)'
;MLEPGSGMGFFTLDLARLVGTSGRVVAVDIQPRMLDRLRRRAAKAGLLGRVDARLACSDSMGITDLRGSIDFTLAFAVMHEFPDVARFFVEVAAASKPGASLLLAEPKGHVRASEFDSELQAASQAGFNLVDRPIIRSSQAAVLKKN
;
A
#
# COMPACT_ATOMS: atom_id res chain seq x y z
N MET A 1 -4.46 -7.39 4.28
CA MET A 1 -3.98 -6.47 3.23
C MET A 1 -3.32 -5.25 3.84
N LEU A 2 -2.42 -4.59 3.11
CA LEU A 2 -1.75 -3.35 3.50
C LEU A 2 -2.05 -2.25 2.48
N GLU A 3 -2.36 -1.05 2.96
CA GLU A 3 -2.59 0.15 2.14
C GLU A 3 -1.78 1.33 2.70
N PRO A 4 -0.56 1.56 2.20
CA PRO A 4 0.21 2.77 2.49
C PRO A 4 -0.43 3.99 1.82
N GLY A 5 -0.44 5.15 2.50
CA GLY A 5 -1.04 6.37 1.98
C GLY A 5 -2.56 6.30 1.86
N SER A 6 -3.23 5.69 2.84
CA SER A 6 -4.68 5.43 2.80
C SER A 6 -5.55 6.69 2.71
N GLY A 7 -5.01 7.84 3.11
CA GLY A 7 -5.76 9.07 3.20
C GLY A 7 -7.01 8.91 4.08
N MET A 8 -8.11 9.47 3.61
CA MET A 8 -9.41 9.32 4.29
C MET A 8 -10.18 8.04 3.88
N GLY A 9 -9.50 7.06 3.27
CA GLY A 9 -10.06 5.74 2.95
C GLY A 9 -10.80 5.67 1.62
N PHE A 10 -10.22 6.24 0.57
CA PHE A 10 -10.81 6.16 -0.78
C PHE A 10 -10.88 4.70 -1.23
N PHE A 11 -9.78 3.96 -1.17
CA PHE A 11 -9.74 2.54 -1.49
C PHE A 11 -9.97 1.64 -0.26
N THR A 12 -9.61 2.10 0.95
CA THR A 12 -9.68 1.30 2.17
C THR A 12 -11.06 0.67 2.39
N LEU A 13 -12.14 1.42 2.12
CA LEU A 13 -13.50 0.90 2.34
C LEU A 13 -13.85 -0.22 1.37
N ASP A 14 -13.41 -0.12 0.12
CA ASP A 14 -13.64 -1.18 -0.87
C ASP A 14 -12.75 -2.39 -0.60
N LEU A 15 -11.49 -2.18 -0.22
CA LEU A 15 -10.60 -3.24 0.27
C LEU A 15 -11.20 -3.94 1.48
N ALA A 16 -11.77 -3.20 2.44
CA ALA A 16 -12.42 -3.76 3.63
C ALA A 16 -13.67 -4.60 3.31
N ARG A 17 -14.36 -4.31 2.20
CA ARG A 17 -15.42 -5.19 1.68
C ARG A 17 -14.84 -6.46 1.06
N LEU A 18 -13.79 -6.31 0.26
CA LEU A 18 -13.14 -7.42 -0.46
C LEU A 18 -12.49 -8.45 0.47
N VAL A 19 -11.88 -8.03 1.58
CA VAL A 19 -11.23 -8.97 2.52
C VAL A 19 -12.21 -9.86 3.28
N GLY A 20 -13.51 -9.56 3.23
CA GLY A 20 -14.54 -10.34 3.93
C GLY A 20 -14.52 -10.17 5.44
N THR A 21 -15.28 -11.04 6.14
CA THR A 21 -15.51 -10.92 7.59
C THR A 21 -14.29 -11.30 8.44
N SER A 22 -13.43 -12.18 7.94
CA SER A 22 -12.23 -12.64 8.62
C SER A 22 -10.96 -11.87 8.23
N GLY A 23 -11.04 -11.05 7.17
CA GLY A 23 -9.91 -10.28 6.67
C GLY A 23 -9.78 -8.92 7.33
N ARG A 24 -8.60 -8.31 7.14
CA ARG A 24 -8.27 -6.97 7.66
C ARG A 24 -7.47 -6.16 6.66
N VAL A 25 -7.73 -4.86 6.63
CA VAL A 25 -6.93 -3.86 5.90
C VAL A 25 -6.16 -3.04 6.92
N VAL A 26 -4.85 -3.10 6.86
CA VAL A 26 -3.97 -2.20 7.60
C VAL A 26 -3.78 -0.96 6.71
N ALA A 27 -4.39 0.13 7.12
CA ALA A 27 -4.38 1.41 6.42
C ALA A 27 -3.41 2.36 7.12
N VAL A 28 -2.36 2.76 6.42
CA VAL A 28 -1.27 3.56 6.99
C VAL A 28 -1.26 4.94 6.36
N ASP A 29 -1.19 5.99 7.18
CA ASP A 29 -1.05 7.37 6.71
C ASP A 29 -0.24 8.20 7.71
N ILE A 30 0.45 9.21 7.23
CA ILE A 30 1.24 10.12 8.06
C ILE A 30 0.38 11.25 8.68
N GLN A 31 -0.82 11.46 8.16
CA GLN A 31 -1.71 12.53 8.57
C GLN A 31 -2.79 12.04 9.55
N PRO A 32 -2.74 12.42 10.83
CA PRO A 32 -3.73 11.97 11.83
C PRO A 32 -5.16 12.30 11.45
N ARG A 33 -5.38 13.50 10.86
CA ARG A 33 -6.71 13.96 10.43
C ARG A 33 -7.32 13.07 9.32
N MET A 34 -6.49 12.49 8.45
CA MET A 34 -6.94 11.56 7.41
C MET A 34 -7.42 10.26 8.06
N LEU A 35 -6.64 9.71 8.99
CA LEU A 35 -7.02 8.50 9.72
C LEU A 35 -8.29 8.69 10.56
N ASP A 36 -8.50 9.86 11.14
CA ASP A 36 -9.74 10.16 11.87
C ASP A 36 -10.95 10.19 10.93
N ARG A 37 -10.78 10.73 9.73
CA ARG A 37 -11.82 10.69 8.69
C ARG A 37 -12.08 9.27 8.22
N LEU A 38 -11.02 8.49 7.99
CA LEU A 38 -11.11 7.08 7.62
C LEU A 38 -11.91 6.30 8.66
N ARG A 39 -11.56 6.41 9.95
CA ARG A 39 -12.28 5.71 11.04
C ARG A 39 -13.76 6.06 11.06
N ARG A 40 -14.12 7.34 10.93
CA ARG A 40 -15.51 7.78 10.87
C ARG A 40 -16.26 7.21 9.67
N ARG A 41 -15.65 7.20 8.49
CA ARG A 41 -16.24 6.64 7.28
C ARG A 41 -16.40 5.12 7.40
N ALA A 42 -15.40 4.42 7.91
CA ALA A 42 -15.46 2.99 8.15
C ALA A 42 -16.54 2.60 9.17
N ALA A 43 -16.68 3.37 10.26
CA ALA A 43 -17.74 3.18 11.24
C ALA A 43 -19.13 3.36 10.61
N LYS A 44 -19.33 4.44 9.85
CA LYS A 44 -20.60 4.70 9.14
C LYS A 44 -20.95 3.59 8.13
N ALA A 45 -19.95 2.97 7.53
CA ALA A 45 -20.13 1.87 6.57
C ALA A 45 -20.24 0.47 7.23
N GLY A 46 -20.14 0.38 8.57
CA GLY A 46 -20.14 -0.91 9.28
C GLY A 46 -18.86 -1.74 9.05
N LEU A 47 -17.76 -1.09 8.67
CA LEU A 47 -16.51 -1.75 8.28
C LEU A 47 -15.35 -1.52 9.27
N LEU A 48 -15.59 -0.78 10.38
CA LEU A 48 -14.52 -0.39 11.29
C LEU A 48 -13.77 -1.59 11.87
N GLY A 49 -14.43 -2.71 12.11
CA GLY A 49 -13.82 -3.94 12.62
C GLY A 49 -12.85 -4.62 11.62
N ARG A 50 -12.87 -4.21 10.35
CA ARG A 50 -11.97 -4.73 9.29
C ARG A 50 -10.84 -3.77 8.93
N VAL A 51 -10.78 -2.59 9.56
CA VAL A 51 -9.79 -1.55 9.28
C VAL A 51 -8.91 -1.34 10.50
N ASP A 52 -7.61 -1.51 10.32
CA ASP A 52 -6.57 -1.18 11.28
C ASP A 52 -5.87 0.10 10.78
N ALA A 53 -6.30 1.26 11.29
CA ALA A 53 -5.78 2.55 10.85
C ALA A 53 -4.58 2.96 11.70
N ARG A 54 -3.40 3.05 11.08
CA ARG A 54 -2.10 3.30 11.73
C ARG A 54 -1.47 4.61 11.30
N LEU A 55 -0.96 5.36 12.27
CA LEU A 55 -0.18 6.56 12.02
C LEU A 55 1.27 6.16 11.72
N ALA A 56 1.76 6.54 10.54
CA ALA A 56 3.18 6.41 10.18
C ALA A 56 4.01 7.57 10.71
N CYS A 57 5.31 7.33 10.86
CA CYS A 57 6.32 8.36 11.03
C CYS A 57 6.96 8.69 9.68
N SER A 58 7.72 9.79 9.61
CA SER A 58 8.43 10.21 8.39
C SER A 58 9.43 9.17 7.87
N ASP A 59 9.90 8.30 8.74
CA ASP A 59 10.95 7.32 8.45
C ASP A 59 10.50 5.85 8.61
N SER A 60 9.23 5.58 8.94
CA SER A 60 8.71 4.22 9.07
C SER A 60 7.18 4.17 8.99
N MET A 61 6.66 3.13 8.35
CA MET A 61 5.22 2.85 8.33
C MET A 61 4.70 2.25 9.66
N GLY A 62 5.56 1.87 10.59
CA GLY A 62 5.15 1.29 11.89
C GLY A 62 4.49 -0.08 11.76
N ILE A 63 4.95 -0.92 10.82
CA ILE A 63 4.36 -2.23 10.49
C ILE A 63 5.26 -3.42 10.82
N THR A 64 6.23 -3.26 11.69
CA THR A 64 7.20 -4.31 12.06
C THR A 64 6.57 -5.54 12.72
N ASP A 65 5.43 -5.35 13.39
CA ASP A 65 4.59 -6.41 13.97
C ASP A 65 3.88 -7.27 12.92
N LEU A 66 3.82 -6.84 11.67
CA LEU A 66 3.15 -7.52 10.56
C LEU A 66 4.08 -8.45 9.75
N ARG A 67 5.27 -8.75 10.25
CA ARG A 67 6.25 -9.58 9.53
C ARG A 67 5.62 -10.88 9.02
N GLY A 68 5.71 -11.10 7.69
CA GLY A 68 5.19 -12.30 7.03
C GLY A 68 3.68 -12.50 7.15
N SER A 69 2.89 -11.43 7.32
CA SER A 69 1.44 -11.51 7.55
C SER A 69 0.59 -10.99 6.39
N ILE A 70 1.17 -10.17 5.51
CA ILE A 70 0.45 -9.48 4.45
C ILE A 70 0.38 -10.35 3.19
N ASP A 71 -0.83 -10.55 2.66
CA ASP A 71 -1.08 -11.29 1.43
C ASP A 71 -1.10 -10.38 0.20
N PHE A 72 -1.51 -9.11 0.39
CA PHE A 72 -1.62 -8.14 -0.70
C PHE A 72 -1.35 -6.71 -0.19
N THR A 73 -0.60 -5.93 -0.98
CA THR A 73 -0.38 -4.51 -0.73
C THR A 73 -0.90 -3.69 -1.92
N LEU A 74 -1.62 -2.61 -1.62
CA LEU A 74 -2.02 -1.59 -2.59
C LEU A 74 -1.22 -0.30 -2.35
N ALA A 75 -0.29 0.03 -3.22
CA ALA A 75 0.42 1.31 -3.24
C ALA A 75 -0.07 2.11 -4.45
N PHE A 76 -1.06 3.00 -4.24
CA PHE A 76 -1.71 3.74 -5.32
C PHE A 76 -1.51 5.24 -5.14
N ALA A 77 -0.80 5.87 -6.08
CA ALA A 77 -0.51 7.31 -6.08
C ALA A 77 0.14 7.79 -4.78
N VAL A 78 1.13 7.05 -4.29
CA VAL A 78 1.72 7.31 -2.97
C VAL A 78 3.24 7.23 -2.94
N MET A 79 3.88 6.48 -3.86
CA MET A 79 5.33 6.28 -3.80
C MET A 79 6.12 7.57 -3.95
N HIS A 80 5.66 8.47 -4.81
CA HIS A 80 6.28 9.78 -5.02
C HIS A 80 6.25 10.70 -3.79
N GLU A 81 5.48 10.35 -2.75
CA GLU A 81 5.44 11.05 -1.47
C GLU A 81 6.43 10.48 -0.44
N PHE A 82 6.97 9.27 -0.69
CA PHE A 82 7.93 8.66 0.23
C PHE A 82 9.35 9.22 0.02
N PRO A 83 10.02 9.64 1.10
CA PRO A 83 11.38 10.17 1.01
C PRO A 83 12.43 9.11 0.66
N ASP A 84 12.16 7.85 1.00
CA ASP A 84 13.06 6.70 0.77
C ASP A 84 12.26 5.51 0.20
N VAL A 85 12.29 5.40 -1.12
CA VAL A 85 11.62 4.33 -1.89
C VAL A 85 12.19 2.95 -1.57
N ALA A 86 13.51 2.84 -1.38
CA ALA A 86 14.14 1.56 -1.06
C ALA A 86 13.68 1.05 0.31
N ARG A 87 13.65 1.93 1.30
CA ARG A 87 13.16 1.61 2.64
C ARG A 87 11.70 1.18 2.63
N PHE A 88 10.85 1.87 1.87
CA PHE A 88 9.45 1.47 1.68
C PHE A 88 9.35 0.01 1.25
N PHE A 89 10.05 -0.38 0.18
CA PHE A 89 10.00 -1.75 -0.31
C PHE A 89 10.59 -2.77 0.67
N VAL A 90 11.61 -2.41 1.44
CA VAL A 90 12.15 -3.27 2.51
C VAL A 90 11.10 -3.52 3.60
N GLU A 91 10.39 -2.50 4.06
CA GLU A 91 9.33 -2.65 5.07
C GLU A 91 8.16 -3.50 4.53
N VAL A 92 7.70 -3.22 3.31
CA VAL A 92 6.63 -4.00 2.66
C VAL A 92 7.07 -5.45 2.45
N ALA A 93 8.30 -5.69 2.00
CA ALA A 93 8.83 -7.04 1.80
C ALA A 93 8.89 -7.84 3.11
N ALA A 94 9.31 -7.20 4.20
CA ALA A 94 9.35 -7.83 5.53
C ALA A 94 7.95 -8.17 6.05
N ALA A 95 6.95 -7.35 5.77
CA ALA A 95 5.57 -7.59 6.16
C ALA A 95 4.87 -8.64 5.27
N SER A 96 5.31 -8.81 4.03
CA SER A 96 4.69 -9.68 3.04
C SER A 96 4.99 -11.16 3.28
N LYS A 97 3.99 -12.01 3.03
CA LYS A 97 4.20 -13.45 2.91
C LYS A 97 4.99 -13.79 1.64
N PRO A 98 5.70 -14.91 1.59
CA PRO A 98 6.18 -15.45 0.31
C PRO A 98 5.00 -15.61 -0.67
N GLY A 99 5.18 -15.17 -1.91
CA GLY A 99 4.12 -15.18 -2.91
C GLY A 99 3.04 -14.10 -2.77
N ALA A 100 3.12 -13.19 -1.80
CA ALA A 100 2.24 -12.04 -1.69
C ALA A 100 2.35 -11.12 -2.91
N SER A 101 1.24 -10.48 -3.27
CA SER A 101 1.21 -9.55 -4.39
C SER A 101 1.21 -8.10 -3.93
N LEU A 102 1.81 -7.23 -4.75
CA LEU A 102 1.77 -5.78 -4.57
C LEU A 102 1.33 -5.15 -5.89
N LEU A 103 0.28 -4.34 -5.85
CA LEU A 103 -0.09 -3.45 -6.94
C LEU A 103 0.50 -2.08 -6.67
N LEU A 104 1.46 -1.68 -7.50
CA LEU A 104 2.02 -0.34 -7.53
C LEU A 104 1.39 0.42 -8.69
N ALA A 105 0.86 1.61 -8.43
CA ALA A 105 0.33 2.48 -9.48
C ALA A 105 0.65 3.95 -9.18
N GLU A 106 1.29 4.64 -10.12
CA GLU A 106 1.69 6.03 -9.98
C GLU A 106 1.10 6.91 -11.10
N PRO A 107 0.64 8.14 -10.79
CA PRO A 107 0.02 9.02 -11.77
C PRO A 107 1.06 9.49 -12.81
N LYS A 108 0.76 9.34 -14.10
CA LYS A 108 1.63 9.78 -15.21
C LYS A 108 1.94 11.29 -15.22
N GLY A 109 1.06 12.08 -14.59
CA GLY A 109 1.28 13.53 -14.47
C GLY A 109 2.25 13.93 -13.35
N HIS A 110 2.53 13.04 -12.40
CA HIS A 110 3.42 13.30 -11.25
C HIS A 110 4.72 12.51 -11.32
N VAL A 111 4.69 11.32 -11.89
CA VAL A 111 5.85 10.40 -11.96
C VAL A 111 6.20 10.12 -13.40
N ARG A 112 7.45 10.40 -13.78
CA ARG A 112 7.98 10.07 -15.12
C ARG A 112 8.21 8.56 -15.26
N ALA A 113 8.24 8.07 -16.49
CA ALA A 113 8.49 6.65 -16.75
C ALA A 113 9.83 6.17 -16.17
N SER A 114 10.88 6.98 -16.25
CA SER A 114 12.20 6.65 -15.68
C SER A 114 12.20 6.59 -14.15
N GLU A 115 11.37 7.40 -13.49
CA GLU A 115 11.20 7.36 -12.03
C GLU A 115 10.46 6.09 -11.62
N PHE A 116 9.39 5.75 -12.33
CA PHE A 116 8.66 4.50 -12.11
C PHE A 116 9.54 3.25 -12.34
N ASP A 117 10.41 3.27 -13.37
CA ASP A 117 11.37 2.17 -13.57
C ASP A 117 12.39 2.09 -12.43
N SER A 118 12.80 3.21 -11.83
CA SER A 118 13.65 3.22 -10.64
C SER A 118 12.93 2.64 -9.40
N GLU A 119 11.64 2.91 -9.23
CA GLU A 119 10.82 2.29 -8.19
C GLU A 119 10.74 0.77 -8.37
N LEU A 120 10.54 0.29 -9.60
CA LEU A 120 10.54 -1.14 -9.90
C LEU A 120 11.89 -1.80 -9.63
N GLN A 121 13.00 -1.09 -9.89
CA GLN A 121 14.33 -1.58 -9.56
C GLN A 121 14.51 -1.71 -8.04
N ALA A 122 14.07 -0.72 -7.26
CA ALA A 122 14.11 -0.79 -5.80
C ALA A 122 13.24 -1.94 -5.25
N ALA A 123 12.07 -2.16 -5.84
CA ALA A 123 11.23 -3.31 -5.51
C ALA A 123 11.92 -4.64 -5.78
N SER A 124 12.60 -4.76 -6.92
CA SER A 124 13.37 -5.95 -7.28
C SER A 124 14.49 -6.23 -6.29
N GLN A 125 15.21 -5.21 -5.85
CA GLN A 125 16.26 -5.32 -4.83
C GLN A 125 15.71 -5.76 -3.47
N ALA A 126 14.46 -5.42 -3.15
CA ALA A 126 13.77 -5.85 -1.93
C ALA A 126 13.14 -7.26 -2.06
N GLY A 127 13.31 -7.93 -3.19
CA GLY A 127 12.83 -9.30 -3.42
C GLY A 127 11.41 -9.40 -3.96
N PHE A 128 11.00 -8.42 -4.78
CA PHE A 128 9.78 -8.50 -5.58
C PHE A 128 10.11 -8.71 -7.05
N ASN A 129 9.35 -9.57 -7.73
CA ASN A 129 9.43 -9.77 -9.16
C ASN A 129 8.25 -9.11 -9.87
N LEU A 130 8.52 -8.43 -10.98
CA LEU A 130 7.47 -7.90 -11.87
C LEU A 130 6.75 -9.07 -12.54
N VAL A 131 5.43 -9.12 -12.42
CA VAL A 131 4.57 -10.17 -12.97
C VAL A 131 3.71 -9.65 -14.11
N ASP A 132 3.18 -8.42 -13.98
CA ASP A 132 2.26 -7.84 -14.95
C ASP A 132 2.34 -6.31 -14.95
N ARG A 133 1.92 -5.68 -16.05
CA ARG A 133 1.75 -4.23 -16.19
C ARG A 133 0.31 -3.93 -16.61
N PRO A 134 -0.64 -3.91 -15.66
CA PRO A 134 -2.04 -3.65 -15.98
C PRO A 134 -2.25 -2.24 -16.51
N ILE A 135 -3.20 -2.09 -17.43
CA ILE A 135 -3.59 -0.77 -17.96
C ILE A 135 -4.54 -0.11 -16.95
N ILE A 136 -4.03 0.88 -16.24
CA ILE A 136 -4.84 1.74 -15.36
C ILE A 136 -4.84 3.15 -15.95
N ARG A 137 -6.03 3.71 -16.18
CA ARG A 137 -6.19 5.03 -16.80
C ARG A 137 -5.39 6.08 -16.03
N SER A 138 -4.60 6.88 -16.78
CA SER A 138 -3.77 7.97 -16.27
C SER A 138 -2.68 7.56 -15.28
N SER A 139 -2.41 6.25 -15.11
CA SER A 139 -1.36 5.75 -14.24
C SER A 139 -0.39 4.84 -14.97
N GLN A 140 0.84 4.80 -14.49
CA GLN A 140 1.76 3.70 -14.71
C GLN A 140 1.47 2.67 -13.63
N ALA A 141 1.40 1.38 -13.98
CA ALA A 141 1.06 0.35 -13.01
C ALA A 141 1.89 -0.92 -13.21
N ALA A 142 2.13 -1.61 -12.11
CA ALA A 142 2.83 -2.89 -12.08
C ALA A 142 2.24 -3.79 -10.99
N VAL A 143 2.06 -5.06 -11.30
CA VAL A 143 1.83 -6.11 -10.32
C VAL A 143 3.16 -6.78 -10.01
N LEU A 144 3.52 -6.77 -8.75
CA LEU A 144 4.75 -7.36 -8.25
C LEU A 144 4.40 -8.54 -7.34
N LYS A 145 5.28 -9.54 -7.30
CA LYS A 145 5.13 -10.72 -6.46
C LYS A 145 6.35 -10.90 -5.59
N LYS A 146 6.13 -11.12 -4.29
CA LYS A 146 7.20 -11.41 -3.32
C LYS A 146 7.77 -12.80 -3.56
N ASN A 147 9.09 -12.89 -3.59
CA ASN A 147 9.83 -14.16 -3.67
C ASN A 147 9.55 -15.05 -2.45
#